data_03416f936c9fd2289194c393cd78e506
#
_entry.id   03416f936c9fd2289194c393cd78e506
#
_cell.length_a   1.000
_cell.length_b   1.000
_cell.length_c   1.000
_cell.angle_alpha   90.00
_cell.angle_beta   90.00
_cell.angle_gamma   90.00
#
_symmetry.space_group_name_H-M   'P 1'
#
loop_
_entity.id
_entity.type
_entity.pdbx_description
1 polymer ?
#
loop_
_entity_poly.entity_id
_entity_poly.type
_entity_poly.pdbx_seq_one_letter_code
_entity_poly.pdbx_strand_id
1 'polypeptide(L)'
;MKDTYLNFVNSPFGARLVRSIGLPKPEVLRRYRADRPEFDGLIAIGAGREPRLLDALAGVITRSGFTSVAHESAGLWIPLAARHSLMTGRFEPAEAGPHGRVAALIFDASGIADSGQLDSAFAFFHDTLRSLGKCGRIVVLGRPPEACSSPRQWTAQRSLEGLTRSVGKEARRGITANLVYVAQGAENEAEATLRFFLSPRSAYVSGQVVRIAAAPTAANFDWPQPLAGKRAVVTGAARGIGAAIANALADEGAHVIGIDIPAAREALEATIRPLSGTALAFDITAPETPAQIAAALDELGVDIVVHNAGITKDKTIARMTEAAWHSVIDINLSAQERLDDALLAAGTLRDGGRIVCVSSISGIAGNMGQTNYATSKAGVIGRVQSMSAQLAERRITINAVAPGFIETQMTAKIPLTIREAGRRMNSMSQGGQPVDVAQTVAWLAHPGCAGITGQVVRVCGQSLIGA
;
A
#
# COMPACT_ATOMS: atom_id res chain seq x y z
N MET A 1 -18.03 -4.27 -9.73
CA MET A 1 -19.23 -3.45 -10.00
C MET A 1 -18.79 -2.15 -10.66
N LYS A 2 -19.53 -1.56 -11.60
CA LYS A 2 -19.12 -0.31 -12.26
C LYS A 2 -19.64 0.90 -11.47
N ASP A 3 -18.78 1.87 -11.17
CA ASP A 3 -19.20 3.19 -10.67
C ASP A 3 -19.87 3.96 -11.81
N THR A 4 -21.20 3.97 -11.82
CA THR A 4 -21.98 4.60 -12.89
C THR A 4 -21.80 6.11 -12.91
N TYR A 5 -21.64 6.75 -11.74
CA TYR A 5 -21.36 8.19 -11.68
C TYR A 5 -19.98 8.50 -12.28
N LEU A 6 -18.92 7.75 -11.92
CA LEU A 6 -17.58 7.93 -12.49
C LEU A 6 -17.60 7.81 -14.02
N ASN A 7 -18.33 6.83 -14.55
CA ASN A 7 -18.47 6.66 -15.99
C ASN A 7 -19.24 7.81 -16.64
N PHE A 8 -20.34 8.24 -16.03
CA PHE A 8 -21.17 9.35 -16.51
C PHE A 8 -20.37 10.65 -16.56
N VAL A 9 -19.72 11.05 -15.45
CA VAL A 9 -19.01 12.35 -15.38
C VAL A 9 -17.76 12.41 -16.25
N ASN A 10 -17.25 11.28 -16.69
CA ASN A 10 -16.13 11.19 -17.64
C ASN A 10 -16.60 11.05 -19.10
N SER A 11 -17.91 10.98 -19.36
CA SER A 11 -18.47 11.11 -20.72
C SER A 11 -18.45 12.57 -21.17
N PRO A 12 -18.46 12.86 -22.49
CA PRO A 12 -18.48 14.24 -23.01
C PRO A 12 -19.65 15.06 -22.49
N PHE A 13 -20.85 14.48 -22.44
CA PHE A 13 -22.05 15.12 -21.94
C PHE A 13 -22.01 15.33 -20.41
N GLY A 14 -21.72 14.26 -19.67
CA GLY A 14 -21.64 14.29 -18.21
C GLY A 14 -20.57 15.27 -17.71
N ALA A 15 -19.42 15.36 -18.37
CA ALA A 15 -18.36 16.30 -18.01
C ALA A 15 -18.78 17.77 -18.14
N ARG A 16 -19.61 18.11 -19.12
CA ARG A 16 -20.17 19.46 -19.27
C ARG A 16 -21.20 19.76 -18.17
N LEU A 17 -22.12 18.82 -17.93
CA LEU A 17 -23.18 18.98 -16.95
C LEU A 17 -22.62 19.15 -15.52
N VAL A 18 -21.71 18.25 -15.07
CA VAL A 18 -21.16 18.35 -13.70
C VAL A 18 -20.35 19.64 -13.49
N ARG A 19 -19.70 20.14 -14.55
CA ARG A 19 -18.98 21.43 -14.49
C ARG A 19 -19.95 22.59 -14.29
N SER A 20 -21.11 22.60 -14.98
CA SER A 20 -22.09 23.67 -14.87
C SER A 20 -22.79 23.72 -13.51
N ILE A 21 -22.94 22.59 -12.84
CA ILE A 21 -23.62 22.49 -11.52
C ILE A 21 -22.65 22.31 -10.35
N GLY A 22 -21.32 22.42 -10.59
CA GLY A 22 -20.31 22.39 -9.54
C GLY A 22 -20.09 21.02 -8.85
N LEU A 23 -20.55 19.91 -9.45
CA LEU A 23 -20.37 18.58 -8.88
C LEU A 23 -18.94 18.06 -9.07
N PRO A 24 -18.42 17.24 -8.14
CA PRO A 24 -17.11 16.64 -8.28
C PRO A 24 -16.97 15.77 -9.54
N LYS A 25 -15.88 15.96 -10.26
CA LYS A 25 -15.48 15.08 -11.36
C LYS A 25 -14.27 14.23 -10.93
N PRO A 26 -14.47 13.02 -10.37
CA PRO A 26 -13.37 12.15 -10.05
C PRO A 26 -12.58 11.76 -11.30
N GLU A 27 -11.26 11.72 -11.20
CA GLU A 27 -10.38 11.29 -12.28
C GLU A 27 -10.36 9.76 -12.36
N VAL A 28 -10.35 9.21 -13.58
CA VAL A 28 -10.14 7.77 -13.78
C VAL A 28 -8.71 7.42 -13.37
N LEU A 29 -8.55 6.64 -12.31
CA LEU A 29 -7.22 6.30 -11.79
C LEU A 29 -6.45 5.43 -12.77
N ARG A 30 -5.19 5.80 -13.01
CA ARG A 30 -4.23 4.99 -13.75
C ARG A 30 -3.73 3.87 -12.81
N ARG A 31 -4.28 2.68 -12.96
CA ARG A 31 -3.89 1.46 -12.25
C ARG A 31 -2.84 0.69 -13.03
N TYR A 32 -2.06 -0.12 -12.33
CA TYR A 32 -1.06 -0.99 -12.93
C TYR A 32 -1.67 -1.94 -13.98
N ARG A 33 -0.92 -2.13 -15.04
CA ARG A 33 -1.20 -3.07 -16.13
C ARG A 33 0.14 -3.57 -16.66
N ALA A 34 0.27 -4.88 -16.85
CA ALA A 34 1.51 -5.49 -17.32
C ALA A 34 1.90 -5.06 -18.75
N ASP A 35 0.92 -4.61 -19.57
CA ASP A 35 1.15 -4.13 -20.93
C ASP A 35 1.61 -2.66 -21.02
N ARG A 36 1.88 -2.01 -19.88
CA ARG A 36 2.30 -0.59 -19.81
C ARG A 36 3.53 -0.42 -18.94
N PRO A 37 4.38 0.58 -19.24
CA PRO A 37 5.51 0.88 -18.38
C PRO A 37 5.06 1.20 -16.96
N GLU A 38 5.84 0.75 -16.00
CA GLU A 38 5.58 0.95 -14.57
C GLU A 38 5.58 2.43 -14.19
N PHE A 39 6.47 3.21 -14.82
CA PHE A 39 6.52 4.65 -14.70
C PHE A 39 6.79 5.28 -16.07
N ASP A 40 6.12 6.40 -16.36
CA ASP A 40 6.28 7.14 -17.60
C ASP A 40 6.22 8.64 -17.32
N GLY A 41 7.30 9.35 -17.63
CA GLY A 41 7.42 10.78 -17.48
C GLY A 41 8.58 11.23 -16.59
N LEU A 42 8.62 12.53 -16.32
CA LEU A 42 9.67 13.17 -15.55
C LEU A 42 9.35 13.20 -14.06
N ILE A 43 10.37 13.05 -13.24
CA ILE A 43 10.33 13.24 -11.79
C ILE A 43 11.00 14.58 -11.45
N ALA A 44 10.29 15.51 -10.84
CA ALA A 44 10.92 16.70 -10.29
C ALA A 44 11.42 16.40 -8.86
N ILE A 45 12.70 16.68 -8.65
CA ILE A 45 13.40 16.45 -7.39
C ILE A 45 13.59 17.78 -6.67
N GLY A 46 13.13 17.85 -5.43
CA GLY A 46 13.39 18.94 -4.49
C GLY A 46 14.06 18.43 -3.23
N ALA A 47 14.66 19.34 -2.46
CA ALA A 47 15.28 18.98 -1.21
C ALA A 47 15.21 20.13 -0.19
N GLY A 48 15.17 19.78 1.08
CA GLY A 48 15.43 20.68 2.20
C GLY A 48 16.92 20.92 2.41
N ARG A 49 17.25 21.59 3.50
CA ARG A 49 18.66 21.80 3.90
C ARG A 49 19.30 20.47 4.27
N GLU A 50 20.57 20.31 3.91
CA GLU A 50 21.40 19.13 4.22
C GLU A 50 20.71 17.77 3.91
N PRO A 51 20.20 17.58 2.70
CA PRO A 51 19.50 16.34 2.35
C PRO A 51 20.42 15.13 2.48
N ARG A 52 19.91 14.03 3.06
CA ARG A 52 20.71 12.83 3.36
C ARG A 52 20.35 11.64 2.47
N LEU A 53 19.32 11.77 1.62
CA LEU A 53 18.81 10.67 0.81
C LEU A 53 18.98 10.88 -0.71
N LEU A 54 19.46 12.05 -1.14
CA LEU A 54 19.61 12.34 -2.59
C LEU A 54 20.55 11.37 -3.31
N ASP A 55 21.65 10.92 -2.69
CA ASP A 55 22.59 10.00 -3.32
C ASP A 55 21.95 8.59 -3.53
N ALA A 56 21.31 8.06 -2.50
CA ALA A 56 20.56 6.80 -2.60
C ALA A 56 19.42 6.91 -3.63
N LEU A 57 18.72 8.05 -3.65
CA LEU A 57 17.66 8.33 -4.62
C LEU A 57 18.22 8.35 -6.07
N ALA A 58 19.38 8.95 -6.30
CA ALA A 58 20.02 8.95 -7.62
C ALA A 58 20.33 7.52 -8.08
N GLY A 59 20.84 6.68 -7.19
CA GLY A 59 21.03 5.25 -7.46
C GLY A 59 19.74 4.53 -7.84
N VAL A 60 18.64 4.76 -7.10
CA VAL A 60 17.33 4.19 -7.40
C VAL A 60 16.82 4.63 -8.76
N ILE A 61 16.87 5.93 -9.07
CA ILE A 61 16.39 6.47 -10.35
C ILE A 61 17.19 5.89 -11.51
N THR A 62 18.51 5.77 -11.36
CA THR A 62 19.37 5.16 -12.38
C THR A 62 19.03 3.71 -12.63
N ARG A 63 18.95 2.88 -11.59
CA ARG A 63 18.61 1.44 -11.72
C ARG A 63 17.19 1.21 -12.25
N SER A 64 16.27 2.15 -12.00
CA SER A 64 14.89 2.09 -12.49
C SER A 64 14.73 2.58 -13.93
N GLY A 65 15.76 3.22 -14.51
CA GLY A 65 15.66 3.86 -15.83
C GLY A 65 14.71 5.06 -15.85
N PHE A 66 14.39 5.66 -14.69
CA PHE A 66 13.53 6.83 -14.61
C PHE A 66 14.32 8.09 -15.02
N THR A 67 13.58 9.09 -15.45
CA THR A 67 14.15 10.39 -15.82
C THR A 67 13.81 11.45 -14.79
N SER A 68 14.72 12.40 -14.53
CA SER A 68 14.52 13.42 -13.51
C SER A 68 14.93 14.81 -13.95
N VAL A 69 14.37 15.81 -13.26
CA VAL A 69 14.77 17.23 -13.33
C VAL A 69 14.93 17.79 -11.92
N ALA A 70 15.89 18.68 -11.73
CA ALA A 70 16.16 19.29 -10.44
C ALA A 70 15.39 20.61 -10.25
N HIS A 71 14.60 20.71 -9.20
CA HIS A 71 14.13 21.99 -8.70
C HIS A 71 15.31 22.77 -8.08
N GLU A 72 15.23 24.10 -8.02
CA GLU A 72 16.32 24.93 -7.48
C GLU A 72 16.71 24.56 -6.04
N SER A 73 15.74 24.12 -5.21
CA SER A 73 16.00 23.64 -3.84
C SER A 73 16.89 22.41 -3.78
N ALA A 74 17.00 21.63 -4.87
CA ALA A 74 17.84 20.44 -4.96
C ALA A 74 19.16 20.72 -5.71
N GLY A 75 19.87 21.79 -5.34
CA GLY A 75 21.10 22.21 -6.01
C GLY A 75 22.20 21.14 -6.08
N LEU A 76 22.20 20.17 -5.14
CA LEU A 76 23.12 19.04 -5.13
C LEU A 76 22.70 17.91 -6.10
N TRP A 77 21.49 17.93 -6.65
CA TRP A 77 21.00 16.84 -7.49
C TRP A 77 21.80 16.66 -8.78
N ILE A 78 22.08 17.74 -9.50
CA ILE A 78 22.81 17.67 -10.78
C ILE A 78 24.20 17.03 -10.64
N PRO A 79 25.08 17.45 -9.71
CA PRO A 79 26.37 16.79 -9.53
C PRO A 79 26.24 15.35 -9.00
N LEU A 80 25.24 15.05 -8.20
CA LEU A 80 24.96 13.67 -7.74
C LEU A 80 24.51 12.79 -8.90
N ALA A 81 23.56 13.24 -9.70
CA ALA A 81 23.07 12.54 -10.88
C ALA A 81 24.22 12.21 -11.87
N ALA A 82 25.12 13.15 -12.08
CA ALA A 82 26.30 12.93 -12.93
C ALA A 82 27.21 11.80 -12.41
N ARG A 83 27.40 11.69 -11.09
CA ARG A 83 28.16 10.57 -10.48
C ARG A 83 27.51 9.21 -10.74
N HIS A 84 26.20 9.16 -10.85
CA HIS A 84 25.42 7.96 -11.17
C HIS A 84 25.18 7.79 -12.68
N SER A 85 25.83 8.57 -13.54
CA SER A 85 25.61 8.56 -15.00
C SER A 85 24.15 8.81 -15.41
N LEU A 86 23.40 9.53 -14.58
CA LEU A 86 22.00 9.87 -14.79
C LEU A 86 21.91 11.22 -15.51
N MET A 87 21.29 11.24 -16.67
CA MET A 87 20.98 12.51 -17.35
C MET A 87 19.83 13.22 -16.62
N THR A 88 20.05 14.49 -16.29
CA THR A 88 19.06 15.34 -15.62
C THR A 88 19.20 16.78 -16.09
N GLY A 89 18.12 17.55 -15.96
CA GLY A 89 18.07 18.98 -16.26
C GLY A 89 17.57 19.79 -15.07
N ARG A 90 17.37 21.08 -15.26
CA ARG A 90 16.68 21.94 -14.30
C ARG A 90 15.19 21.88 -14.55
N PHE A 91 14.41 21.93 -13.47
CA PHE A 91 12.97 22.09 -13.53
C PHE A 91 12.64 23.58 -13.62
N GLU A 92 11.85 23.95 -14.62
CA GLU A 92 11.39 25.33 -14.83
C GLU A 92 9.87 25.39 -14.79
N PRO A 93 9.26 25.84 -13.66
CA PRO A 93 7.82 25.83 -13.46
C PRO A 93 7.03 26.66 -14.48
N ALA A 94 7.61 27.77 -14.93
CA ALA A 94 6.96 28.71 -15.86
C ALA A 94 6.76 28.13 -17.27
N GLU A 95 7.56 27.14 -17.68
CA GLU A 95 7.48 26.48 -18.98
C GLU A 95 6.56 25.25 -19.01
N ALA A 96 6.00 24.88 -17.87
CA ALA A 96 5.09 23.76 -17.74
C ALA A 96 3.73 24.04 -18.42
N GLY A 97 3.72 24.27 -19.71
CA GLY A 97 2.55 24.21 -20.57
C GLY A 97 1.92 22.82 -20.59
N PRO A 98 0.89 22.56 -21.40
CA PRO A 98 0.21 21.28 -21.46
C PRO A 98 1.13 20.09 -21.75
N HIS A 99 2.31 20.33 -22.31
CA HIS A 99 3.31 19.32 -22.69
C HIS A 99 4.50 19.21 -21.73
N GLY A 100 4.68 20.13 -20.77
CA GLY A 100 5.78 20.14 -19.80
C GLY A 100 5.42 19.62 -18.41
N ARG A 101 4.45 18.72 -18.29
CA ARG A 101 4.00 18.21 -16.99
C ARG A 101 4.90 17.10 -16.49
N VAL A 102 5.30 17.20 -15.20
CA VAL A 102 5.99 16.11 -14.51
C VAL A 102 5.00 15.03 -14.07
N ALA A 103 5.45 13.79 -14.03
CA ALA A 103 4.67 12.63 -13.60
C ALA A 103 4.77 12.40 -12.08
N ALA A 104 5.88 12.82 -11.46
CA ALA A 104 6.07 12.71 -10.02
C ALA A 104 6.84 13.88 -9.44
N LEU A 105 6.65 14.08 -8.13
CA LEU A 105 7.43 14.99 -7.28
C LEU A 105 8.07 14.17 -6.16
N ILE A 106 9.36 14.32 -5.94
CA ILE A 106 10.06 13.77 -4.78
C ILE A 106 10.72 14.92 -4.03
N PHE A 107 10.49 14.98 -2.71
CA PHE A 107 11.11 15.98 -1.86
C PHE A 107 11.89 15.30 -0.73
N ASP A 108 13.22 15.51 -0.70
CA ASP A 108 14.08 15.01 0.37
C ASP A 108 14.09 16.00 1.54
N ALA A 109 13.30 15.71 2.57
CA ALA A 109 13.21 16.45 3.82
C ALA A 109 14.10 15.87 4.93
N SER A 110 14.93 14.87 4.64
CA SER A 110 15.66 14.09 5.66
C SER A 110 16.65 14.89 6.50
N GLY A 111 17.10 16.04 6.01
CA GLY A 111 18.00 16.93 6.72
C GLY A 111 17.31 18.06 7.48
N ILE A 112 15.99 18.22 7.35
CA ILE A 112 15.26 19.27 8.08
C ILE A 112 15.36 19.03 9.59
N ALA A 113 15.98 19.98 10.30
CA ALA A 113 16.33 19.87 11.71
C ALA A 113 15.47 20.70 12.66
N ASP A 114 14.68 21.64 12.15
CA ASP A 114 13.79 22.50 12.92
C ASP A 114 12.63 23.03 12.08
N SER A 115 11.66 23.67 12.74
CA SER A 115 10.44 24.17 12.09
C SER A 115 10.70 25.33 11.13
N GLY A 116 11.77 26.12 11.32
CA GLY A 116 12.13 27.22 10.42
C GLY A 116 12.57 26.72 9.04
N GLN A 117 13.10 25.49 8.96
CA GLN A 117 13.56 24.89 7.71
C GLN A 117 12.43 24.23 6.89
N LEU A 118 11.19 24.21 7.41
CA LEU A 118 10.02 23.73 6.67
C LEU A 118 9.64 24.66 5.49
N ASP A 119 10.17 25.88 5.46
CA ASP A 119 10.03 26.83 4.35
C ASP A 119 10.47 26.22 3.00
N SER A 120 11.51 25.38 3.01
CA SER A 120 12.00 24.70 1.82
C SER A 120 10.96 23.73 1.21
N ALA A 121 10.18 23.06 2.06
CA ALA A 121 9.10 22.22 1.59
C ALA A 121 7.93 23.05 1.01
N PHE A 122 7.61 24.19 1.65
CA PHE A 122 6.63 25.11 1.10
C PHE A 122 7.06 25.61 -0.29
N ALA A 123 8.27 26.12 -0.43
CA ALA A 123 8.77 26.65 -1.71
C ALA A 123 8.67 25.57 -2.82
N PHE A 124 9.17 24.36 -2.56
CA PHE A 124 9.12 23.28 -3.53
C PHE A 124 7.69 22.94 -3.98
N PHE A 125 6.76 22.71 -3.05
CA PHE A 125 5.38 22.33 -3.41
C PHE A 125 4.59 23.50 -4.00
N HIS A 126 4.84 24.72 -3.55
CA HIS A 126 4.24 25.93 -4.12
C HIS A 126 4.56 26.07 -5.62
N ASP A 127 5.80 25.84 -5.99
CA ASP A 127 6.26 26.01 -7.36
C ASP A 127 5.90 24.82 -8.27
N THR A 128 5.91 23.59 -7.74
CA THR A 128 5.83 22.37 -8.56
C THR A 128 4.45 21.74 -8.65
N LEU A 129 3.57 21.91 -7.65
CA LEU A 129 2.31 21.15 -7.54
C LEU A 129 1.39 21.33 -8.76
N ARG A 130 1.37 22.52 -9.35
CA ARG A 130 0.55 22.84 -10.55
C ARG A 130 1.07 22.15 -11.81
N SER A 131 2.38 21.85 -11.86
CA SER A 131 3.03 21.17 -12.99
C SER A 131 2.80 19.66 -12.98
N LEU A 132 2.29 19.10 -11.88
CA LEU A 132 2.05 17.66 -11.75
C LEU A 132 0.86 17.22 -12.63
N GLY A 133 1.08 16.18 -13.42
CA GLY A 133 0.08 15.59 -14.31
C GLY A 133 -1.03 14.86 -13.56
N LYS A 134 -2.09 14.45 -14.29
CA LYS A 134 -3.14 13.57 -13.74
C LYS A 134 -2.57 12.23 -13.30
N CYS A 135 -3.13 11.69 -12.21
CA CYS A 135 -2.62 10.46 -11.59
C CYS A 135 -1.11 10.54 -11.25
N GLY A 136 -0.59 11.74 -11.01
CA GLY A 136 0.80 11.94 -10.60
C GLY A 136 1.08 11.39 -9.21
N ARG A 137 2.36 11.31 -8.86
CA ARG A 137 2.84 10.75 -7.60
C ARG A 137 3.64 11.78 -6.82
N ILE A 138 3.43 11.85 -5.52
CA ILE A 138 4.20 12.69 -4.61
C ILE A 138 4.78 11.78 -3.54
N VAL A 139 6.10 11.85 -3.37
CA VAL A 139 6.83 11.14 -2.32
C VAL A 139 7.64 12.16 -1.53
N VAL A 140 7.37 12.22 -0.23
CA VAL A 140 8.19 12.97 0.72
C VAL A 140 9.12 11.96 1.40
N LEU A 141 10.41 12.28 1.47
CA LEU A 141 11.39 11.46 2.17
C LEU A 141 11.79 12.17 3.46
N GLY A 142 11.86 11.44 4.57
CA GLY A 142 12.25 11.99 5.86
C GLY A 142 13.05 11.00 6.70
N ARG A 143 13.42 11.41 7.90
CA ARG A 143 14.00 10.54 8.95
C ARG A 143 12.92 10.20 9.97
N PRO A 144 12.88 8.97 10.50
CA PRO A 144 11.92 8.62 11.56
C PRO A 144 12.03 9.61 12.72
N PRO A 145 10.94 10.26 13.15
CA PRO A 145 10.99 11.19 14.26
C PRO A 145 11.61 10.57 15.51
N GLU A 146 11.27 9.32 15.81
CA GLU A 146 11.75 8.53 16.94
C GLU A 146 13.26 8.29 16.96
N ALA A 147 13.94 8.47 15.82
CA ALA A 147 15.40 8.36 15.68
C ALA A 147 16.11 9.72 15.64
N CYS A 148 15.37 10.82 15.78
CA CYS A 148 15.95 12.17 15.76
C CYS A 148 16.66 12.50 17.08
N SER A 149 17.79 13.24 16.95
CA SER A 149 18.66 13.56 18.08
C SER A 149 18.16 14.70 18.98
N SER A 150 17.18 15.48 18.53
CA SER A 150 16.63 16.61 19.29
C SER A 150 15.12 16.75 19.17
N PRO A 151 14.44 17.35 20.17
CA PRO A 151 13.01 17.64 20.09
C PRO A 151 12.62 18.53 18.91
N ARG A 152 13.48 19.46 18.50
CA ARG A 152 13.23 20.35 17.35
C ARG A 152 13.21 19.55 16.05
N GLN A 153 14.19 18.66 15.86
CA GLN A 153 14.24 17.79 14.69
C GLN A 153 13.06 16.80 14.69
N TRP A 154 12.75 16.19 15.85
CA TRP A 154 11.57 15.36 16.01
C TRP A 154 10.30 16.07 15.52
N THR A 155 10.06 17.29 16.03
CA THR A 155 8.89 18.11 15.69
C THR A 155 8.86 18.40 14.18
N ALA A 156 9.97 18.80 13.60
CA ALA A 156 10.05 19.11 12.17
C ALA A 156 9.79 17.88 11.29
N GLN A 157 10.42 16.75 11.61
CA GLN A 157 10.19 15.50 10.86
C GLN A 157 8.73 15.01 11.02
N ARG A 158 8.15 15.10 12.24
CA ARG A 158 6.76 14.73 12.47
C ARG A 158 5.76 15.62 11.72
N SER A 159 6.10 16.89 11.50
CA SER A 159 5.28 17.86 10.73
C SER A 159 5.08 17.42 9.28
N LEU A 160 6.01 16.66 8.70
CA LEU A 160 5.92 16.14 7.34
C LEU A 160 4.69 15.25 7.12
N GLU A 161 4.17 14.61 8.16
CA GLU A 161 2.93 13.81 8.04
C GLU A 161 1.72 14.70 7.75
N GLY A 162 1.62 15.83 8.45
CA GLY A 162 0.57 16.83 8.20
C GLY A 162 0.68 17.44 6.80
N LEU A 163 1.90 17.84 6.43
CA LEU A 163 2.20 18.36 5.08
C LEU A 163 1.77 17.36 4.00
N THR A 164 2.24 16.12 4.07
CA THR A 164 1.97 15.08 3.07
C THR A 164 0.47 14.82 2.92
N ARG A 165 -0.25 14.71 4.05
CA ARG A 165 -1.70 14.47 4.04
C ARG A 165 -2.47 15.66 3.45
N SER A 166 -2.05 16.88 3.74
CA SER A 166 -2.67 18.10 3.20
C SER A 166 -2.43 18.22 1.70
N VAL A 167 -1.19 18.10 1.25
CA VAL A 167 -0.83 18.12 -0.17
C VAL A 167 -1.60 17.04 -0.95
N GLY A 168 -1.73 15.83 -0.40
CA GLY A 168 -2.51 14.75 -1.02
C GLY A 168 -4.00 15.09 -1.20
N LYS A 169 -4.60 15.84 -0.26
CA LYS A 169 -6.00 16.31 -0.37
C LYS A 169 -6.16 17.46 -1.36
N GLU A 170 -5.18 18.35 -1.42
CA GLU A 170 -5.19 19.52 -2.31
C GLU A 170 -4.90 19.17 -3.76
N ALA A 171 -4.03 18.19 -4.01
CA ALA A 171 -3.56 17.82 -5.34
C ALA A 171 -4.68 17.31 -6.26
N ARG A 172 -5.71 16.65 -5.72
CA ARG A 172 -6.85 16.10 -6.50
C ARG A 172 -6.40 15.32 -7.74
N ARG A 173 -7.21 15.27 -8.80
CA ARG A 173 -6.90 14.70 -10.13
C ARG A 173 -6.30 13.29 -10.11
N GLY A 174 -6.65 12.45 -9.11
CA GLY A 174 -6.10 11.11 -8.93
C GLY A 174 -4.63 11.06 -8.48
N ILE A 175 -4.09 12.20 -8.02
CA ILE A 175 -2.72 12.31 -7.51
C ILE A 175 -2.65 11.71 -6.10
N THR A 176 -1.60 10.94 -5.82
CA THR A 176 -1.32 10.38 -4.49
C THR A 176 -0.11 11.08 -3.85
N ALA A 177 -0.12 11.22 -2.53
CA ALA A 177 1.01 11.76 -1.77
C ALA A 177 1.30 10.84 -0.57
N ASN A 178 2.54 10.39 -0.43
CA ASN A 178 2.96 9.49 0.63
C ASN A 178 4.30 9.93 1.23
N LEU A 179 4.51 9.62 2.51
CA LEU A 179 5.72 9.91 3.25
C LEU A 179 6.48 8.61 3.53
N VAL A 180 7.76 8.60 3.23
CA VAL A 180 8.66 7.50 3.52
C VAL A 180 9.73 7.99 4.49
N TYR A 181 9.69 7.51 5.72
CA TYR A 181 10.77 7.68 6.66
C TYR A 181 11.81 6.58 6.46
N VAL A 182 13.03 6.97 6.18
CA VAL A 182 14.16 6.06 5.98
C VAL A 182 15.10 6.20 7.17
N ALA A 183 15.29 5.13 7.94
CA ALA A 183 16.25 5.14 9.04
C ALA A 183 17.70 5.30 8.53
N GLN A 184 18.58 5.79 9.36
CA GLN A 184 20.00 5.84 9.03
C GLN A 184 20.55 4.41 8.83
N GLY A 185 21.25 4.18 7.74
CA GLY A 185 21.76 2.86 7.32
C GLY A 185 20.75 2.04 6.52
N ALA A 186 19.50 2.56 6.30
CA ALA A 186 18.47 1.91 5.51
C ALA A 186 18.28 2.54 4.11
N GLU A 187 19.21 3.37 3.67
CA GLU A 187 19.09 4.15 2.45
C GLU A 187 18.91 3.24 1.20
N ASN A 188 19.57 2.09 1.18
CA ASN A 188 19.50 1.13 0.08
C ASN A 188 18.20 0.30 0.09
N GLU A 189 17.48 0.26 1.20
CA GLU A 189 16.23 -0.50 1.35
C GLU A 189 15.00 0.26 0.80
N ALA A 190 15.20 1.51 0.35
CA ALA A 190 14.09 2.36 -0.09
C ALA A 190 13.59 2.04 -1.51
N GLU A 191 14.35 1.31 -2.33
CA GLU A 191 14.07 1.16 -3.77
C GLU A 191 12.71 0.54 -4.05
N ALA A 192 12.37 -0.60 -3.44
CA ALA A 192 11.09 -1.27 -3.67
C ALA A 192 9.90 -0.38 -3.30
N THR A 193 10.03 0.38 -2.21
CA THR A 193 8.99 1.31 -1.76
C THR A 193 8.87 2.52 -2.69
N LEU A 194 9.98 3.08 -3.14
CA LEU A 194 9.98 4.19 -4.11
C LEU A 194 9.36 3.76 -5.44
N ARG A 195 9.75 2.60 -5.98
CA ARG A 195 9.14 2.04 -7.19
C ARG A 195 7.63 1.84 -7.02
N PHE A 196 7.19 1.29 -5.89
CA PHE A 196 5.76 1.13 -5.59
C PHE A 196 5.02 2.47 -5.57
N PHE A 197 5.49 3.46 -4.81
CA PHE A 197 4.81 4.74 -4.68
C PHE A 197 4.86 5.59 -5.95
N LEU A 198 5.88 5.48 -6.77
CA LEU A 198 5.99 6.17 -8.05
C LEU A 198 5.13 5.51 -9.15
N SER A 199 4.84 4.23 -9.02
CA SER A 199 4.12 3.45 -10.04
C SER A 199 2.60 3.53 -9.92
N PRO A 200 1.86 3.08 -10.95
CA PRO A 200 0.41 2.90 -10.90
C PRO A 200 -0.06 1.84 -9.90
N ARG A 201 0.83 1.01 -9.33
CA ARG A 201 0.52 0.01 -8.31
C ARG A 201 -0.06 0.66 -7.05
N SER A 202 0.38 1.87 -6.70
CA SER A 202 -0.09 2.64 -5.55
C SER A 202 -1.28 3.59 -5.85
N ALA A 203 -2.05 3.34 -6.91
CA ALA A 203 -3.08 4.26 -7.40
C ALA A 203 -4.15 4.66 -6.37
N TYR A 204 -4.37 3.84 -5.34
CA TYR A 204 -5.36 4.10 -4.29
C TYR A 204 -4.73 4.22 -2.89
N VAL A 205 -3.40 4.34 -2.82
CA VAL A 205 -2.63 4.54 -1.58
C VAL A 205 -2.16 5.99 -1.52
N SER A 206 -2.74 6.78 -0.62
CA SER A 206 -2.42 8.19 -0.43
C SER A 206 -2.55 8.59 1.03
N GLY A 207 -1.74 9.56 1.46
CA GLY A 207 -1.69 10.05 2.84
C GLY A 207 -1.03 9.06 3.81
N GLN A 208 -0.31 8.07 3.30
CA GLN A 208 0.31 7.04 4.12
C GLN A 208 1.73 7.43 4.55
N VAL A 209 2.12 6.89 5.69
CA VAL A 209 3.45 7.03 6.27
C VAL A 209 4.04 5.65 6.40
N VAL A 210 5.18 5.43 5.75
CA VAL A 210 5.91 4.15 5.79
C VAL A 210 7.28 4.39 6.42
N ARG A 211 7.70 3.50 7.29
CA ARG A 211 9.02 3.52 7.94
C ARG A 211 9.86 2.36 7.40
N ILE A 212 11.07 2.67 6.97
CA ILE A 212 12.04 1.68 6.49
C ILE A 212 13.19 1.65 7.48
N ALA A 213 13.36 0.51 8.12
CA ALA A 213 14.51 0.20 8.97
C ALA A 213 15.63 -0.46 8.17
N ALA A 214 16.84 -0.43 8.69
CA ALA A 214 17.91 -1.24 8.16
C ALA A 214 17.56 -2.73 8.28
N ALA A 215 17.77 -3.47 7.23
CA ALA A 215 17.54 -4.91 7.17
C ALA A 215 18.72 -5.58 6.47
N PRO A 216 18.97 -6.87 6.73
CA PRO A 216 19.92 -7.62 5.92
C PRO A 216 19.52 -7.54 4.45
N THR A 217 20.47 -7.22 3.59
CA THR A 217 20.23 -7.12 2.15
C THR A 217 19.49 -8.37 1.66
N ALA A 218 18.37 -8.15 0.99
CA ALA A 218 17.64 -9.25 0.37
C ALA A 218 18.54 -9.97 -0.63
N ALA A 219 18.40 -11.30 -0.71
CA ALA A 219 19.05 -12.06 -1.77
C ALA A 219 18.69 -11.46 -3.14
N ASN A 220 19.59 -11.62 -4.12
CA ASN A 220 19.32 -11.17 -5.48
C ASN A 220 17.96 -11.67 -5.96
N PHE A 221 17.15 -10.78 -6.48
CA PHE A 221 15.85 -11.06 -7.09
C PHE A 221 15.74 -10.33 -8.43
N ASP A 222 14.93 -10.86 -9.30
CA ASP A 222 14.62 -10.22 -10.58
C ASP A 222 13.47 -9.22 -10.42
N TRP A 223 13.65 -7.97 -10.83
CA TRP A 223 12.61 -6.94 -10.69
C TRP A 223 11.30 -7.27 -11.44
N PRO A 224 11.30 -7.83 -12.65
CA PRO A 224 10.10 -8.29 -13.34
C PRO A 224 9.34 -9.40 -12.60
N GLN A 225 10.04 -10.30 -11.92
CA GLN A 225 9.45 -11.43 -11.18
C GLN A 225 10.10 -11.60 -9.81
N PRO A 226 9.93 -10.64 -8.89
CA PRO A 226 10.65 -10.61 -7.62
C PRO A 226 10.28 -11.77 -6.69
N LEU A 227 9.15 -12.42 -6.93
CA LEU A 227 8.67 -13.57 -6.16
C LEU A 227 8.91 -14.90 -6.86
N ALA A 228 9.72 -14.93 -7.93
CA ALA A 228 10.07 -16.19 -8.62
C ALA A 228 10.67 -17.21 -7.64
N GLY A 229 10.15 -18.43 -7.67
CA GLY A 229 10.54 -19.51 -6.78
C GLY A 229 9.99 -19.41 -5.34
N LYS A 230 9.20 -18.38 -5.02
CA LYS A 230 8.52 -18.21 -3.73
C LYS A 230 7.17 -18.92 -3.71
N ARG A 231 6.77 -19.38 -2.52
CA ARG A 231 5.48 -20.01 -2.29
C ARG A 231 4.63 -19.13 -1.38
N ALA A 232 3.42 -18.78 -1.86
CA ALA A 232 2.54 -17.84 -1.20
C ALA A 232 1.19 -18.49 -0.85
N VAL A 233 0.88 -18.57 0.43
CA VAL A 233 -0.45 -18.99 0.93
C VAL A 233 -1.36 -17.76 0.98
N VAL A 234 -2.59 -17.88 0.43
CA VAL A 234 -3.61 -16.84 0.47
C VAL A 234 -4.91 -17.43 1.01
N THR A 235 -5.37 -16.99 2.18
CA THR A 235 -6.66 -17.41 2.73
C THR A 235 -7.81 -16.57 2.16
N GLY A 236 -8.99 -17.19 1.95
CA GLY A 236 -10.12 -16.52 1.30
C GLY A 236 -9.88 -16.21 -0.18
N ALA A 237 -9.17 -17.10 -0.89
CA ALA A 237 -8.66 -16.88 -2.24
C ALA A 237 -9.70 -17.07 -3.36
N ALA A 238 -10.87 -17.61 -3.07
CA ALA A 238 -11.85 -17.98 -4.11
C ALA A 238 -12.42 -16.78 -4.89
N ARG A 239 -12.43 -15.57 -4.31
CA ARG A 239 -13.06 -14.40 -4.93
C ARG A 239 -12.58 -13.06 -4.32
N GLY A 240 -13.01 -11.96 -4.95
CA GLY A 240 -12.86 -10.61 -4.41
C GLY A 240 -11.41 -10.18 -4.23
N ILE A 241 -11.07 -9.68 -3.04
CA ILE A 241 -9.71 -9.21 -2.71
C ILE A 241 -8.74 -10.39 -2.71
N GLY A 242 -9.11 -11.55 -2.14
CA GLY A 242 -8.24 -12.72 -2.08
C GLY A 242 -7.87 -13.25 -3.46
N ALA A 243 -8.83 -13.35 -4.38
CA ALA A 243 -8.55 -13.72 -5.78
C ALA A 243 -7.62 -12.70 -6.47
N ALA A 244 -7.84 -11.41 -6.24
CA ALA A 244 -6.95 -10.38 -6.79
C ALA A 244 -5.53 -10.44 -6.22
N ILE A 245 -5.39 -10.78 -4.92
CA ILE A 245 -4.08 -11.00 -4.27
C ILE A 245 -3.40 -12.22 -4.89
N ALA A 246 -4.12 -13.34 -5.05
CA ALA A 246 -3.59 -14.54 -5.69
C ALA A 246 -3.03 -14.23 -7.09
N ASN A 247 -3.79 -13.49 -7.91
CA ASN A 247 -3.33 -13.06 -9.24
C ASN A 247 -2.08 -12.17 -9.14
N ALA A 248 -2.07 -11.15 -8.26
CA ALA A 248 -0.94 -10.23 -8.17
C ALA A 248 0.36 -10.92 -7.73
N LEU A 249 0.28 -11.89 -6.79
CA LEU A 249 1.44 -12.66 -6.35
C LEU A 249 1.94 -13.62 -7.44
N ALA A 250 1.02 -14.22 -8.20
CA ALA A 250 1.38 -15.07 -9.34
C ALA A 250 2.03 -14.26 -10.48
N ASP A 251 1.52 -13.06 -10.79
CA ASP A 251 2.11 -12.15 -11.77
C ASP A 251 3.55 -11.74 -11.39
N GLU A 252 3.85 -11.68 -10.09
CA GLU A 252 5.21 -11.44 -9.54
C GLU A 252 6.09 -12.72 -9.51
N GLY A 253 5.59 -13.88 -9.96
CA GLY A 253 6.32 -15.13 -10.07
C GLY A 253 6.14 -16.12 -8.92
N ALA A 254 5.28 -15.85 -7.93
CA ALA A 254 5.05 -16.78 -6.82
C ALA A 254 4.19 -17.98 -7.24
N HIS A 255 4.51 -19.16 -6.71
CA HIS A 255 3.56 -20.29 -6.69
C HIS A 255 2.50 -20.05 -5.62
N VAL A 256 1.27 -19.81 -6.05
CA VAL A 256 0.16 -19.47 -5.14
C VAL A 256 -0.56 -20.71 -4.64
N ILE A 257 -0.73 -20.79 -3.33
CA ILE A 257 -1.54 -21.80 -2.63
C ILE A 257 -2.77 -21.09 -2.08
N GLY A 258 -3.87 -21.22 -2.80
CA GLY A 258 -5.15 -20.63 -2.40
C GLY A 258 -5.89 -21.52 -1.40
N ILE A 259 -6.36 -20.93 -0.30
CA ILE A 259 -7.17 -21.61 0.71
C ILE A 259 -8.55 -20.94 0.80
N ASP A 260 -9.61 -21.73 0.77
CA ASP A 260 -10.98 -21.27 1.04
C ASP A 260 -11.80 -22.44 1.59
N ILE A 261 -12.99 -22.14 2.11
CA ILE A 261 -13.90 -23.16 2.69
C ILE A 261 -14.31 -24.21 1.64
N PRO A 262 -14.62 -25.46 2.05
CA PRO A 262 -15.05 -26.51 1.12
C PRO A 262 -16.24 -26.13 0.24
N ALA A 263 -17.16 -25.33 0.75
CA ALA A 263 -18.30 -24.81 -0.02
C ALA A 263 -17.92 -23.85 -1.17
N ALA A 264 -16.72 -23.31 -1.16
CA ALA A 264 -16.20 -22.43 -2.21
C ALA A 264 -15.19 -23.14 -3.14
N ARG A 265 -15.02 -24.46 -3.04
CA ARG A 265 -14.00 -25.25 -3.79
C ARG A 265 -14.01 -24.96 -5.28
N GLU A 266 -15.14 -25.00 -5.94
CA GLU A 266 -15.25 -24.75 -7.39
C GLU A 266 -14.76 -23.36 -7.77
N ALA A 267 -15.16 -22.32 -7.03
CA ALA A 267 -14.71 -20.95 -7.25
C ALA A 267 -13.22 -20.77 -6.94
N LEU A 268 -12.71 -21.46 -5.93
CA LEU A 268 -11.30 -21.49 -5.58
C LEU A 268 -10.47 -22.11 -6.72
N GLU A 269 -10.86 -23.26 -7.21
CA GLU A 269 -10.21 -23.95 -8.34
C GLU A 269 -10.25 -23.10 -9.60
N ALA A 270 -11.39 -22.47 -9.89
CA ALA A 270 -11.52 -21.54 -11.02
C ALA A 270 -10.58 -20.33 -10.94
N THR A 271 -10.27 -19.87 -9.73
CA THR A 271 -9.32 -18.78 -9.48
C THR A 271 -7.86 -19.26 -9.58
N ILE A 272 -7.53 -20.38 -8.97
CA ILE A 272 -6.14 -20.80 -8.74
C ILE A 272 -5.56 -21.61 -9.92
N ARG A 273 -6.38 -22.42 -10.61
CA ARG A 273 -5.90 -23.23 -11.74
C ARG A 273 -5.27 -22.41 -12.88
N PRO A 274 -5.82 -21.27 -13.32
CA PRO A 274 -5.19 -20.44 -14.34
C PRO A 274 -3.82 -19.89 -13.96
N LEU A 275 -3.52 -19.83 -12.63
CA LEU A 275 -2.25 -19.36 -12.08
C LEU A 275 -1.22 -20.49 -11.93
N SER A 276 -1.53 -21.72 -12.37
CA SER A 276 -0.72 -22.92 -12.09
C SER A 276 -0.45 -23.13 -10.59
N GLY A 277 -1.35 -22.64 -9.74
CA GLY A 277 -1.27 -22.73 -8.28
C GLY A 277 -1.93 -23.98 -7.71
N THR A 278 -1.90 -24.11 -6.39
CA THR A 278 -2.52 -25.20 -5.63
C THR A 278 -3.77 -24.70 -4.89
N ALA A 279 -4.90 -25.37 -5.07
CA ALA A 279 -6.16 -25.05 -4.37
C ALA A 279 -6.38 -26.04 -3.22
N LEU A 280 -6.52 -25.52 -1.99
CA LEU A 280 -6.78 -26.30 -0.78
C LEU A 280 -8.10 -25.86 -0.15
N ALA A 281 -9.06 -26.79 -0.08
CA ALA A 281 -10.37 -26.52 0.49
C ALA A 281 -10.38 -26.86 1.97
N PHE A 282 -10.12 -25.86 2.83
CA PHE A 282 -10.10 -25.98 4.28
C PHE A 282 -10.96 -24.89 4.95
N ASP A 283 -11.67 -25.25 6.00
CA ASP A 283 -12.25 -24.28 6.92
C ASP A 283 -11.21 -23.92 7.98
N ILE A 284 -10.66 -22.71 7.91
CA ILE A 284 -9.61 -22.22 8.81
C ILE A 284 -10.05 -22.10 10.28
N THR A 285 -11.36 -22.22 10.56
CA THR A 285 -11.87 -22.17 11.94
C THR A 285 -11.92 -23.53 12.61
N ALA A 286 -11.84 -24.64 11.86
CA ALA A 286 -11.81 -25.97 12.43
C ALA A 286 -10.51 -26.20 13.22
N PRO A 287 -10.58 -26.73 14.45
CA PRO A 287 -9.43 -26.83 15.35
C PRO A 287 -8.23 -27.58 14.76
N GLU A 288 -8.48 -28.61 13.94
CA GLU A 288 -7.46 -29.46 13.32
C GLU A 288 -6.82 -28.84 12.05
N THR A 289 -7.50 -27.87 11.44
CA THR A 289 -7.10 -27.32 10.13
C THR A 289 -5.73 -26.65 10.15
N PRO A 290 -5.31 -25.87 11.15
CA PRO A 290 -3.97 -25.28 11.15
C PRO A 290 -2.84 -26.32 11.03
N ALA A 291 -2.95 -27.43 11.76
CA ALA A 291 -2.00 -28.54 11.69
C ALA A 291 -2.05 -29.27 10.34
N GLN A 292 -3.26 -29.47 9.79
CA GLN A 292 -3.44 -30.09 8.46
C GLN A 292 -2.84 -29.21 7.35
N ILE A 293 -3.01 -27.89 7.41
CA ILE A 293 -2.38 -26.96 6.45
C ILE A 293 -0.87 -27.00 6.60
N ALA A 294 -0.33 -26.93 7.83
CA ALA A 294 1.10 -27.02 8.07
C ALA A 294 1.68 -28.31 7.48
N ALA A 295 1.07 -29.46 7.75
CA ALA A 295 1.48 -30.76 7.22
C ALA A 295 1.40 -30.84 5.68
N ALA A 296 0.34 -30.28 5.07
CA ALA A 296 0.19 -30.25 3.62
C ALA A 296 1.25 -29.36 2.90
N LEU A 297 1.91 -28.49 3.64
CA LEU A 297 2.90 -27.53 3.13
C LEU A 297 4.34 -27.85 3.54
N ASP A 298 4.53 -28.79 4.47
CA ASP A 298 5.79 -29.00 5.22
C ASP A 298 6.98 -29.35 4.31
N GLU A 299 6.84 -30.30 3.39
CA GLU A 299 7.94 -30.74 2.51
C GLU A 299 8.54 -29.62 1.65
N LEU A 300 7.76 -28.60 1.34
CA LEU A 300 8.12 -27.56 0.40
C LEU A 300 8.26 -26.16 1.03
N GLY A 301 7.85 -26.01 2.29
CA GLY A 301 7.88 -24.75 3.03
C GLY A 301 7.04 -23.62 2.38
N VAL A 302 6.90 -22.50 3.07
CA VAL A 302 6.17 -21.32 2.63
C VAL A 302 7.03 -20.07 2.86
N ASP A 303 7.02 -19.14 1.91
CA ASP A 303 7.74 -17.88 2.01
C ASP A 303 6.80 -16.71 2.36
N ILE A 304 5.52 -16.78 1.95
CA ILE A 304 4.55 -15.69 2.10
C ILE A 304 3.24 -16.25 2.62
N VAL A 305 2.68 -15.63 3.66
CA VAL A 305 1.35 -15.93 4.20
C VAL A 305 0.50 -14.68 4.12
N VAL A 306 -0.65 -14.76 3.44
CA VAL A 306 -1.62 -13.66 3.35
C VAL A 306 -2.92 -14.05 4.04
N HIS A 307 -3.19 -13.41 5.17
CA HIS A 307 -4.44 -13.55 5.90
C HIS A 307 -5.49 -12.59 5.33
N ASN A 308 -6.27 -13.08 4.38
CA ASN A 308 -7.33 -12.29 3.76
C ASN A 308 -8.74 -12.80 4.11
N ALA A 309 -8.91 -14.06 4.47
CA ALA A 309 -10.21 -14.60 4.87
C ALA A 309 -10.90 -13.73 5.93
N GLY A 310 -12.17 -13.47 5.74
CA GLY A 310 -12.93 -12.66 6.67
C GLY A 310 -14.40 -12.50 6.27
N ILE A 311 -15.24 -12.26 7.28
CA ILE A 311 -16.68 -12.05 7.13
C ILE A 311 -17.14 -10.81 7.88
N THR A 312 -18.34 -10.34 7.55
CA THR A 312 -19.09 -9.35 8.33
C THR A 312 -20.43 -9.92 8.78
N LYS A 313 -20.89 -9.55 9.97
CA LYS A 313 -22.24 -9.83 10.52
C LYS A 313 -22.74 -8.54 11.16
N ASP A 314 -23.26 -7.65 10.31
CA ASP A 314 -23.54 -6.25 10.65
C ASP A 314 -24.83 -6.13 11.48
N LYS A 315 -24.71 -5.69 12.73
CA LYS A 315 -25.75 -5.29 13.67
C LYS A 315 -25.15 -4.35 14.71
N THR A 316 -25.98 -3.44 15.25
CA THR A 316 -25.59 -2.69 16.45
C THR A 316 -25.35 -3.66 17.60
N ILE A 317 -24.39 -3.38 18.48
CA ILE A 317 -23.98 -4.30 19.54
C ILE A 317 -25.15 -4.74 20.42
N ALA A 318 -26.07 -3.84 20.73
CA ALA A 318 -27.27 -4.15 21.55
C ALA A 318 -28.26 -5.12 20.88
N ARG A 319 -28.13 -5.35 19.56
CA ARG A 319 -28.98 -6.26 18.77
C ARG A 319 -28.21 -7.41 18.15
N MET A 320 -26.91 -7.48 18.42
CA MET A 320 -26.03 -8.51 17.87
C MET A 320 -26.23 -9.81 18.65
N THR A 321 -26.30 -10.92 17.95
CA THR A 321 -26.32 -12.24 18.60
C THR A 321 -24.89 -12.65 18.97
N GLU A 322 -24.76 -13.44 20.04
CA GLU A 322 -23.49 -14.02 20.47
C GLU A 322 -22.81 -14.82 19.34
N ALA A 323 -23.57 -15.62 18.62
CA ALA A 323 -23.08 -16.38 17.47
C ALA A 323 -22.52 -15.48 16.33
N ALA A 324 -23.13 -14.31 16.09
CA ALA A 324 -22.62 -13.34 15.13
C ALA A 324 -21.31 -12.70 15.60
N TRP A 325 -21.17 -12.44 16.91
CA TRP A 325 -19.94 -11.96 17.52
C TRP A 325 -18.82 -12.99 17.39
N HIS A 326 -19.02 -14.19 17.92
CA HIS A 326 -18.00 -15.23 17.93
C HIS A 326 -17.55 -15.64 16.53
N SER A 327 -18.47 -15.81 15.58
CA SER A 327 -18.09 -16.18 14.21
C SER A 327 -17.17 -15.13 13.52
N VAL A 328 -17.40 -13.84 13.79
CA VAL A 328 -16.56 -12.78 13.20
C VAL A 328 -15.19 -12.72 13.87
N ILE A 329 -15.14 -12.83 15.20
CA ILE A 329 -13.85 -12.84 15.93
C ILE A 329 -13.03 -14.06 15.52
N ASP A 330 -13.64 -15.24 15.48
CA ASP A 330 -12.93 -16.47 15.17
C ASP A 330 -12.35 -16.46 13.74
N ILE A 331 -13.16 -16.18 12.73
CA ILE A 331 -12.70 -16.19 11.34
C ILE A 331 -11.69 -15.06 11.07
N ASN A 332 -11.97 -13.83 11.54
CA ASN A 332 -11.20 -12.67 11.15
C ASN A 332 -9.91 -12.49 11.96
N LEU A 333 -9.83 -13.07 13.15
CA LEU A 333 -8.70 -12.88 14.07
C LEU A 333 -8.13 -14.21 14.57
N SER A 334 -8.88 -14.98 15.37
CA SER A 334 -8.32 -16.16 16.06
C SER A 334 -7.82 -17.26 15.12
N ALA A 335 -8.46 -17.41 13.95
CA ALA A 335 -7.99 -18.38 12.94
C ALA A 335 -6.63 -17.99 12.35
N GLN A 336 -6.32 -16.67 12.23
CA GLN A 336 -5.00 -16.22 11.79
C GLN A 336 -3.93 -16.53 12.85
N GLU A 337 -4.27 -16.36 14.14
CA GLU A 337 -3.36 -16.67 15.26
C GLU A 337 -3.01 -18.15 15.23
N ARG A 338 -4.01 -19.03 15.22
CA ARG A 338 -3.80 -20.48 15.19
C ARG A 338 -3.01 -20.98 13.98
N LEU A 339 -3.27 -20.37 12.81
CA LEU A 339 -2.56 -20.78 11.58
C LEU A 339 -1.09 -20.38 11.63
N ASP A 340 -0.76 -19.16 12.04
CA ASP A 340 0.64 -18.75 12.15
C ASP A 340 1.38 -19.52 13.25
N ASP A 341 0.74 -19.78 14.40
CA ASP A 341 1.32 -20.58 15.45
C ASP A 341 1.71 -21.98 14.94
N ALA A 342 0.83 -22.61 14.14
CA ALA A 342 1.10 -23.91 13.55
C ALA A 342 2.24 -23.86 12.51
N LEU A 343 2.23 -22.87 11.61
CA LEU A 343 3.26 -22.71 10.57
C LEU A 343 4.63 -22.36 11.16
N LEU A 344 4.67 -21.56 12.23
CA LEU A 344 5.90 -21.18 12.92
C LEU A 344 6.45 -22.34 13.75
N ALA A 345 5.60 -23.07 14.46
CA ALA A 345 6.00 -24.23 15.29
C ALA A 345 6.51 -25.38 14.44
N ALA A 346 5.90 -25.64 13.28
CA ALA A 346 6.35 -26.66 12.34
C ALA A 346 7.60 -26.25 11.53
N GLY A 347 8.00 -24.97 11.57
CA GLY A 347 9.06 -24.45 10.70
C GLY A 347 8.66 -24.32 9.22
N THR A 348 7.39 -24.53 8.91
CA THR A 348 6.85 -24.45 7.54
C THR A 348 6.98 -23.04 6.95
N LEU A 349 6.75 -21.99 7.75
CA LEU A 349 7.07 -20.62 7.36
C LEU A 349 8.58 -20.38 7.51
N ARG A 350 9.24 -20.17 6.37
CA ARG A 350 10.69 -20.02 6.28
C ARG A 350 11.20 -18.73 6.91
N ASP A 351 12.45 -18.77 7.34
CA ASP A 351 13.17 -17.55 7.73
C ASP A 351 13.27 -16.58 6.56
N GLY A 352 13.14 -15.29 6.87
CA GLY A 352 13.01 -14.25 5.86
C GLY A 352 11.62 -14.19 5.19
N GLY A 353 10.64 -14.91 5.73
CA GLY A 353 9.26 -14.94 5.25
C GLY A 353 8.51 -13.62 5.39
N ARG A 354 7.33 -13.57 4.82
CA ARG A 354 6.42 -12.40 4.83
C ARG A 354 5.04 -12.81 5.31
N ILE A 355 4.51 -12.13 6.30
CA ILE A 355 3.11 -12.23 6.72
C ILE A 355 2.41 -10.91 6.37
N VAL A 356 1.34 -10.97 5.61
CA VAL A 356 0.53 -9.79 5.29
C VAL A 356 -0.92 -10.03 5.68
N CYS A 357 -1.43 -9.21 6.59
CA CYS A 357 -2.79 -9.34 7.12
C CYS A 357 -3.73 -8.30 6.48
N VAL A 358 -4.93 -8.72 6.10
CA VAL A 358 -5.97 -7.79 5.64
C VAL A 358 -6.82 -7.33 6.83
N SER A 359 -6.53 -6.12 7.32
CA SER A 359 -7.33 -5.40 8.31
C SER A 359 -8.46 -4.61 7.62
N SER A 360 -8.79 -3.43 8.09
CA SER A 360 -9.79 -2.50 7.53
C SER A 360 -9.64 -1.12 8.16
N ILE A 361 -10.08 -0.07 7.45
CA ILE A 361 -10.26 1.25 8.08
C ILE A 361 -11.27 1.21 9.23
N SER A 362 -12.21 0.25 9.24
CA SER A 362 -13.12 0.03 10.38
C SER A 362 -12.39 -0.40 11.64
N GLY A 363 -11.26 -1.09 11.54
CA GLY A 363 -10.40 -1.42 12.68
C GLY A 363 -9.64 -0.21 13.25
N ILE A 364 -9.46 0.84 12.45
CA ILE A 364 -8.79 2.08 12.87
C ILE A 364 -9.78 3.08 13.48
N ALA A 365 -10.92 3.31 12.81
CA ALA A 365 -11.85 4.38 13.14
C ALA A 365 -13.15 3.90 13.80
N GLY A 366 -13.38 2.59 13.86
CA GLY A 366 -14.71 2.04 14.19
C GLY A 366 -15.69 2.20 13.03
N ASN A 367 -16.82 1.51 13.09
CA ASN A 367 -17.94 1.70 12.18
C ASN A 367 -19.25 1.29 12.85
N MET A 368 -20.26 2.15 12.76
CA MET A 368 -21.57 1.88 13.36
C MET A 368 -22.20 0.61 12.76
N GLY A 369 -22.66 -0.29 13.64
CA GLY A 369 -23.26 -1.56 13.23
C GLY A 369 -22.24 -2.66 12.90
N GLN A 370 -20.95 -2.42 13.07
CA GLN A 370 -19.86 -3.36 12.81
C GLN A 370 -18.93 -3.55 14.03
N THR A 371 -19.45 -3.52 15.23
CA THR A 371 -18.62 -3.59 16.44
C THR A 371 -17.76 -4.86 16.48
N ASN A 372 -18.30 -6.03 16.17
CA ASN A 372 -17.56 -7.30 16.06
C ASN A 372 -16.46 -7.22 14.97
N TYR A 373 -16.80 -6.73 13.79
CA TYR A 373 -15.89 -6.59 12.67
C TYR A 373 -14.76 -5.59 12.98
N ALA A 374 -15.12 -4.41 13.48
CA ALA A 374 -14.13 -3.39 13.88
C ALA A 374 -13.19 -3.91 14.98
N THR A 375 -13.73 -4.63 15.99
CA THR A 375 -12.94 -5.27 17.04
C THR A 375 -11.97 -6.29 16.44
N SER A 376 -12.42 -7.19 15.56
CA SER A 376 -11.57 -8.18 14.92
C SER A 376 -10.45 -7.53 14.09
N LYS A 377 -10.78 -6.48 13.33
CA LYS A 377 -9.80 -5.81 12.45
C LYS A 377 -8.82 -4.90 13.22
N ALA A 378 -9.23 -4.35 14.37
CA ALA A 378 -8.32 -3.70 15.33
C ALA A 378 -7.39 -4.73 15.99
N GLY A 379 -7.90 -5.92 16.33
CA GLY A 379 -7.09 -7.05 16.82
C GLY A 379 -5.98 -7.44 15.84
N VAL A 380 -6.29 -7.51 14.54
CA VAL A 380 -5.27 -7.73 13.48
C VAL A 380 -4.18 -6.67 13.50
N ILE A 381 -4.52 -5.38 13.71
CA ILE A 381 -3.53 -4.30 13.83
C ILE A 381 -2.63 -4.52 15.05
N GLY A 382 -3.22 -4.80 16.22
CA GLY A 382 -2.48 -5.07 17.45
C GLY A 382 -1.55 -6.27 17.31
N ARG A 383 -2.02 -7.34 16.65
CA ARG A 383 -1.23 -8.52 16.36
C ARG A 383 0.00 -8.20 15.49
N VAL A 384 -0.17 -7.48 14.40
CA VAL A 384 0.92 -7.04 13.51
C VAL A 384 1.97 -6.24 14.30
N GLN A 385 1.53 -5.31 15.14
CA GLN A 385 2.43 -4.48 15.94
C GLN A 385 3.18 -5.29 17.00
N SER A 386 2.51 -6.22 17.68
CA SER A 386 3.12 -7.01 18.77
C SER A 386 4.07 -8.08 18.25
N MET A 387 3.73 -8.77 17.15
CA MET A 387 4.53 -9.87 16.62
C MET A 387 5.77 -9.41 15.85
N SER A 388 5.80 -8.18 15.37
CA SER A 388 6.89 -7.68 14.51
C SER A 388 8.27 -7.81 15.17
N ALA A 389 8.37 -7.53 16.47
CA ALA A 389 9.61 -7.69 17.24
C ALA A 389 9.99 -9.16 17.46
N GLN A 390 9.02 -10.03 17.74
CA GLN A 390 9.25 -11.45 17.98
C GLN A 390 9.74 -12.19 16.73
N LEU A 391 9.23 -11.77 15.56
CA LEU A 391 9.56 -12.38 14.28
C LEU A 391 10.90 -11.88 13.69
N ALA A 392 11.47 -10.81 14.27
CA ALA A 392 12.70 -10.19 13.78
C ALA A 392 13.91 -11.15 13.80
N GLU A 393 14.04 -12.04 14.82
CA GLU A 393 15.13 -13.02 14.92
C GLU A 393 15.14 -13.97 13.72
N ARG A 394 13.97 -14.32 13.20
CA ARG A 394 13.79 -15.13 12.00
C ARG A 394 13.75 -14.31 10.71
N ARG A 395 13.97 -12.99 10.79
CA ARG A 395 13.88 -12.05 9.65
C ARG A 395 12.53 -12.11 8.93
N ILE A 396 11.49 -12.56 9.61
CA ILE A 396 10.12 -12.57 9.10
C ILE A 396 9.50 -11.20 9.34
N THR A 397 8.95 -10.59 8.30
CA THR A 397 8.18 -9.35 8.45
C THR A 397 6.70 -9.64 8.55
N ILE A 398 5.99 -8.87 9.37
CA ILE A 398 4.54 -8.91 9.48
C ILE A 398 3.97 -7.50 9.33
N ASN A 399 3.04 -7.34 8.38
CA ASN A 399 2.41 -6.04 8.10
C ASN A 399 0.91 -6.21 7.83
N ALA A 400 0.16 -5.12 7.91
CA ALA A 400 -1.25 -5.13 7.52
C ALA A 400 -1.54 -4.13 6.40
N VAL A 401 -2.48 -4.48 5.54
CA VAL A 401 -3.21 -3.53 4.71
C VAL A 401 -4.56 -3.24 5.35
N ALA A 402 -5.00 -2.00 5.31
CA ALA A 402 -6.31 -1.59 5.84
C ALA A 402 -7.16 -0.99 4.69
N PRO A 403 -7.91 -1.81 3.95
CA PRO A 403 -8.77 -1.35 2.87
C PRO A 403 -9.85 -0.40 3.38
N GLY A 404 -10.14 0.64 2.59
CA GLY A 404 -11.33 1.45 2.74
C GLY A 404 -12.52 0.85 1.99
N PHE A 405 -13.30 1.71 1.31
CA PHE A 405 -14.37 1.22 0.46
C PHE A 405 -13.81 0.62 -0.83
N ILE A 406 -13.88 -0.70 -0.96
CA ILE A 406 -13.41 -1.48 -2.12
C ILE A 406 -14.60 -2.10 -2.85
N GLU A 407 -14.65 -1.97 -4.17
CA GLU A 407 -15.71 -2.51 -5.03
C GLU A 407 -15.64 -4.03 -5.12
N THR A 408 -16.42 -4.72 -4.31
CA THR A 408 -16.52 -6.18 -4.24
C THR A 408 -17.98 -6.64 -4.24
N GLN A 409 -18.20 -7.96 -4.34
CA GLN A 409 -19.55 -8.53 -4.15
C GLN A 409 -20.10 -8.25 -2.74
N MET A 410 -19.25 -8.13 -1.73
CA MET A 410 -19.63 -7.79 -0.36
C MET A 410 -20.19 -6.37 -0.29
N THR A 411 -19.49 -5.38 -0.84
CA THR A 411 -19.92 -3.98 -0.85
C THR A 411 -21.08 -3.72 -1.80
N ALA A 412 -21.31 -4.58 -2.79
CA ALA A 412 -22.48 -4.52 -3.67
C ALA A 412 -23.82 -4.67 -2.94
N LYS A 413 -23.82 -5.36 -1.81
CA LYS A 413 -25.02 -5.59 -0.97
C LYS A 413 -25.40 -4.40 -0.09
N ILE A 414 -24.52 -3.40 0.03
CA ILE A 414 -24.75 -2.19 0.82
C ILE A 414 -25.80 -1.32 0.12
N PRO A 415 -26.77 -0.74 0.86
CA PRO A 415 -27.76 0.19 0.30
C PRO A 415 -27.11 1.31 -0.49
N LEU A 416 -27.75 1.75 -1.59
CA LEU A 416 -27.17 2.67 -2.57
C LEU A 416 -26.63 3.96 -1.94
N THR A 417 -27.39 4.60 -1.04
CA THR A 417 -27.01 5.86 -0.40
C THR A 417 -25.74 5.73 0.43
N ILE A 418 -25.66 4.70 1.26
CA ILE A 418 -24.48 4.41 2.11
C ILE A 418 -23.28 4.04 1.23
N ARG A 419 -23.51 3.29 0.16
CA ARG A 419 -22.49 2.88 -0.80
C ARG A 419 -21.89 4.09 -1.54
N GLU A 420 -22.74 5.01 -2.02
CA GLU A 420 -22.26 6.22 -2.67
C GLU A 420 -21.51 7.15 -1.70
N ALA A 421 -21.96 7.27 -0.45
CA ALA A 421 -21.22 7.96 0.58
C ALA A 421 -19.82 7.32 0.79
N GLY A 422 -19.76 6.01 0.97
CA GLY A 422 -18.49 5.28 1.11
C GLY A 422 -17.53 5.49 -0.06
N ARG A 423 -18.05 5.53 -1.29
CA ARG A 423 -17.26 5.82 -2.49
C ARG A 423 -16.67 7.21 -2.52
N ARG A 424 -17.40 8.23 -2.01
CA ARG A 424 -17.03 9.65 -2.16
C ARG A 424 -16.28 10.22 -0.96
N MET A 425 -16.28 9.55 0.19
CA MET A 425 -15.63 10.03 1.41
C MET A 425 -14.13 9.76 1.44
N ASN A 426 -13.45 10.06 0.34
CA ASN A 426 -11.99 10.02 0.24
C ASN A 426 -11.50 11.04 -0.78
N SER A 427 -10.21 11.35 -0.78
CA SER A 427 -9.60 12.39 -1.63
C SER A 427 -9.68 12.06 -3.13
N MET A 428 -9.85 10.77 -3.50
CA MET A 428 -10.02 10.33 -4.89
C MET A 428 -11.48 10.41 -5.35
N SER A 429 -12.43 10.62 -4.42
CA SER A 429 -13.89 10.66 -4.66
C SER A 429 -14.42 9.46 -5.44
N GLN A 430 -13.86 8.27 -5.22
CA GLN A 430 -14.28 7.00 -5.84
C GLN A 430 -13.93 5.80 -4.97
N GLY A 431 -14.51 4.64 -5.27
CA GLY A 431 -14.15 3.37 -4.63
C GLY A 431 -12.84 2.82 -5.14
N GLY A 432 -12.09 2.13 -4.28
CA GLY A 432 -10.96 1.30 -4.67
C GLY A 432 -11.40 0.02 -5.36
N GLN A 433 -10.47 -0.62 -6.03
CA GLN A 433 -10.66 -1.92 -6.68
C GLN A 433 -9.90 -3.01 -5.91
N PRO A 434 -10.29 -4.29 -5.99
CA PRO A 434 -9.52 -5.38 -5.39
C PRO A 434 -8.04 -5.37 -5.76
N VAL A 435 -7.71 -4.99 -7.00
CA VAL A 435 -6.33 -4.87 -7.48
C VAL A 435 -5.52 -3.81 -6.70
N ASP A 436 -6.14 -2.74 -6.20
CA ASP A 436 -5.43 -1.72 -5.42
C ASP A 436 -4.92 -2.31 -4.09
N VAL A 437 -5.71 -3.19 -3.48
CA VAL A 437 -5.32 -3.93 -2.27
C VAL A 437 -4.27 -4.98 -2.62
N ALA A 438 -4.47 -5.73 -3.68
CA ALA A 438 -3.60 -6.81 -4.12
C ALA A 438 -2.18 -6.30 -4.44
N GLN A 439 -2.04 -5.19 -5.16
CA GLN A 439 -0.74 -4.58 -5.45
C GLN A 439 -0.03 -4.07 -4.19
N THR A 440 -0.77 -3.60 -3.18
CA THR A 440 -0.19 -3.20 -1.90
C THR A 440 0.29 -4.42 -1.10
N VAL A 441 -0.44 -5.54 -1.15
CA VAL A 441 -0.01 -6.82 -0.55
C VAL A 441 1.23 -7.36 -1.25
N ALA A 442 1.27 -7.36 -2.59
CA ALA A 442 2.43 -7.81 -3.37
C ALA A 442 3.68 -6.97 -3.04
N TRP A 443 3.53 -5.64 -2.92
CA TRP A 443 4.63 -4.78 -2.48
C TRP A 443 5.14 -5.15 -1.07
N LEU A 444 4.26 -5.36 -0.07
CA LEU A 444 4.67 -5.76 1.28
C LEU A 444 5.29 -7.18 1.31
N ALA A 445 4.95 -8.03 0.35
CA ALA A 445 5.53 -9.36 0.17
C ALA A 445 6.86 -9.33 -0.59
N HIS A 446 7.22 -8.22 -1.23
CA HIS A 446 8.43 -8.08 -2.05
C HIS A 446 9.71 -8.25 -1.22
N PRO A 447 10.74 -8.98 -1.71
CA PRO A 447 11.99 -9.19 -0.97
C PRO A 447 12.68 -7.88 -0.55
N GLY A 448 12.64 -6.85 -1.41
CA GLY A 448 13.18 -5.52 -1.13
C GLY A 448 12.42 -4.71 -0.07
N CYS A 449 11.38 -5.29 0.57
CA CYS A 449 10.65 -4.68 1.68
C CYS A 449 11.02 -5.27 3.05
N ALA A 450 12.20 -5.89 3.17
CA ALA A 450 12.67 -6.50 4.43
C ALA A 450 12.76 -5.50 5.59
N GLY A 451 12.99 -4.22 5.32
CA GLY A 451 13.01 -3.15 6.31
C GLY A 451 11.63 -2.63 6.75
N ILE A 452 10.53 -3.23 6.25
CA ILE A 452 9.16 -2.82 6.58
C ILE A 452 8.48 -3.91 7.40
N THR A 453 8.26 -3.66 8.69
CA THR A 453 7.55 -4.59 9.59
C THR A 453 6.76 -3.83 10.65
N GLY A 454 5.70 -4.45 11.19
CA GLY A 454 4.86 -3.88 12.24
C GLY A 454 3.94 -2.75 11.76
N GLN A 455 3.78 -2.55 10.46
CA GLN A 455 3.10 -1.39 9.89
C GLN A 455 1.71 -1.71 9.34
N VAL A 456 0.88 -0.68 9.29
CA VAL A 456 -0.48 -0.73 8.77
C VAL A 456 -0.62 0.30 7.65
N VAL A 457 -0.81 -0.16 6.42
CA VAL A 457 -0.94 0.70 5.25
C VAL A 457 -2.40 0.75 4.79
N ARG A 458 -3.00 1.92 4.79
CA ARG A 458 -4.38 2.10 4.34
C ARG A 458 -4.45 2.15 2.83
N VAL A 459 -5.35 1.34 2.26
CA VAL A 459 -5.68 1.35 0.83
C VAL A 459 -7.09 1.93 0.69
N CYS A 460 -7.19 3.25 0.86
CA CYS A 460 -8.49 3.92 1.06
C CYS A 460 -8.67 5.21 0.25
N GLY A 461 -7.75 5.53 -0.68
CA GLY A 461 -7.80 6.78 -1.45
C GLY A 461 -7.71 8.02 -0.57
N GLN A 462 -7.05 7.92 0.58
CA GLN A 462 -7.00 8.93 1.63
C GLN A 462 -8.40 9.30 2.13
N SER A 463 -9.06 8.31 2.78
CA SER A 463 -10.35 8.51 3.43
C SER A 463 -10.30 9.69 4.41
N LEU A 464 -11.40 10.42 4.51
CA LEU A 464 -11.55 11.58 5.40
C LEU A 464 -11.52 11.19 6.89
N ILE A 465 -11.71 9.91 7.21
CA ILE A 465 -11.72 9.38 8.56
C ILE A 465 -10.28 9.09 9.01
N GLY A 466 -9.87 9.77 10.07
CA GLY A 466 -8.71 9.47 10.90
C GLY A 466 -7.35 9.38 10.18
N ALA A 467 -6.31 9.45 10.97
CA ALA A 467 -4.92 9.23 10.55
C ALA A 467 -4.49 7.81 10.90
#